data_c4406bfd22afc37ac1036b45e8f36c9e
#
_entry.id   c4406bfd22afc37ac1036b45e8f36c9e
#
_cell.length_a   1.000
_cell.length_b   1.000
_cell.length_c   1.000
_cell.angle_alpha   90.00
_cell.angle_beta   90.00
_cell.angle_gamma   90.00
#
_symmetry.space_group_name_H-M   'P 1'
#
loop_
_entity.id
_entity.type
_entity.pdbx_description
1 polymer ?
#
loop_
_entity_poly.entity_id
_entity_poly.type
_entity_poly.pdbx_seq_one_letter_code
_entity_poly.pdbx_strand_id
1 'polypeptide(L)'
;MKKIIALILVLTLSLFAFAACGKKNNDETPDNNQGNNDQTPAEKTYTLSIVTDDGLNTVSKGGATVIALALVYDADGKIVAARFDSVQPKFALNAEKTDMVAVNRVDTKVELGDAYTGMSASWANEAAAFEAFLVGKTAAEIAALQFVVDGADAGLVAGCTMKSSMPTFQTLVAKAFAYERNVTFKTSETVTLGLAIDTKVSGSVAEGGKVAFDCAAVAVAGGKVVASMIDSAEGTYTLEIVEGTDKSGNPTTSLNVTLKKYAGTKNEQGDAYDSYSPMASGRWYAQAQAFANTAVGKTVAELANLSTDKIEGSCSIYTGGYKAAIVRAAGYAR
;
A
#
# COMPACT_ATOMS: atom_id res chain seq x y z
N MET A 1 -18.43 -4.17 -48.66
CA MET A 1 -19.79 -3.96 -48.12
C MET A 1 -19.65 -3.68 -46.63
N LYS A 2 -19.93 -2.45 -46.29
CA LYS A 2 -19.81 -1.89 -44.93
C LYS A 2 -21.01 -2.37 -44.11
N LYS A 3 -20.83 -2.86 -42.89
CA LYS A 3 -21.88 -2.93 -41.89
C LYS A 3 -21.39 -2.22 -40.61
N ILE A 4 -21.92 -1.04 -40.39
CA ILE A 4 -21.86 -0.24 -39.20
C ILE A 4 -22.89 -0.83 -38.24
N ILE A 5 -22.48 -1.21 -37.02
CA ILE A 5 -23.40 -1.51 -35.93
C ILE A 5 -23.21 -0.41 -34.88
N ALA A 6 -24.25 0.41 -34.78
CA ALA A 6 -24.37 1.44 -33.75
C ALA A 6 -24.75 0.78 -32.43
N LEU A 7 -23.98 1.01 -31.38
CA LEU A 7 -24.30 0.60 -30.01
C LEU A 7 -25.09 1.73 -29.33
N ILE A 8 -26.37 1.47 -29.07
CA ILE A 8 -27.27 2.39 -28.35
C ILE A 8 -26.99 2.23 -26.84
N LEU A 9 -26.54 3.31 -26.24
CA LEU A 9 -26.40 3.45 -24.79
C LEU A 9 -27.78 3.77 -24.19
N VAL A 10 -28.38 2.83 -23.48
CA VAL A 10 -29.62 3.04 -22.74
C VAL A 10 -29.27 3.50 -21.31
N LEU A 11 -29.42 4.78 -21.08
CA LEU A 11 -29.34 5.40 -19.75
C LEU A 11 -30.72 5.29 -19.10
N THR A 12 -30.94 4.36 -18.18
CA THR A 12 -32.19 4.28 -17.39
C THR A 12 -32.07 5.16 -16.16
N LEU A 13 -32.65 6.35 -16.26
CA LEU A 13 -32.91 7.25 -15.13
C LEU A 13 -34.20 6.80 -14.46
N SER A 14 -34.14 6.17 -13.29
CA SER A 14 -35.32 5.83 -12.49
C SER A 14 -35.74 7.05 -11.64
N LEU A 15 -36.72 7.82 -12.16
CA LEU A 15 -37.46 8.82 -11.40
C LEU A 15 -38.52 8.10 -10.56
N PHE A 16 -38.43 8.17 -9.25
CA PHE A 16 -39.54 7.85 -8.36
C PHE A 16 -40.47 9.04 -8.27
N ALA A 17 -41.63 8.95 -8.93
CA ALA A 17 -42.73 9.89 -8.76
C ALA A 17 -43.58 9.46 -7.54
N PHE A 18 -43.66 10.31 -6.53
CA PHE A 18 -44.61 10.17 -5.45
C PHE A 18 -45.97 10.71 -5.93
N ALA A 19 -46.95 9.82 -6.05
CA ALA A 19 -48.35 10.21 -6.26
C ALA A 19 -48.99 10.59 -4.91
N ALA A 20 -49.31 11.85 -4.76
CA ALA A 20 -50.15 12.33 -3.67
C ALA A 20 -51.61 12.13 -4.02
N CYS A 21 -52.33 11.33 -3.22
CA CYS A 21 -53.80 11.32 -3.23
C CYS A 21 -54.32 12.03 -1.98
N GLY A 22 -54.94 13.17 -2.16
CA GLY A 22 -55.54 13.96 -1.09
C GLY A 22 -56.88 13.44 -0.63
N LYS A 23 -57.20 13.63 0.65
CA LYS A 23 -58.53 13.86 1.16
C LYS A 23 -58.49 14.87 2.30
N LYS A 24 -59.31 15.92 2.14
CA LYS A 24 -59.59 16.94 3.15
C LYS A 24 -60.31 16.34 4.35
N ASN A 25 -59.98 16.81 5.57
CA ASN A 25 -60.92 17.45 6.49
C ASN A 25 -60.23 18.01 7.74
N ASN A 26 -60.38 19.28 7.91
CA ASN A 26 -60.66 20.13 9.08
C ASN A 26 -59.79 20.05 10.36
N ASP A 27 -59.29 21.27 10.66
CA ASP A 27 -59.07 21.89 11.96
C ASP A 27 -58.30 21.10 13.01
N GLU A 28 -57.02 21.49 13.13
CA GLU A 28 -56.39 21.75 14.41
C GLU A 28 -55.07 22.52 14.21
N THR A 29 -54.77 23.39 15.15
CA THR A 29 -53.62 24.32 15.26
C THR A 29 -52.28 23.78 14.80
N PRO A 30 -51.42 24.59 14.15
CA PRO A 30 -50.08 24.15 13.73
C PRO A 30 -49.15 24.03 14.96
N ASP A 31 -49.00 22.81 15.41
CA ASP A 31 -47.87 22.46 16.32
C ASP A 31 -46.59 22.43 15.46
N ASN A 32 -45.83 23.51 15.59
CA ASN A 32 -44.60 23.77 14.84
C ASN A 32 -43.45 22.96 15.42
N ASN A 33 -43.56 21.62 15.35
CA ASN A 33 -42.48 20.72 15.73
C ASN A 33 -41.89 20.09 14.44
N GLN A 34 -41.23 20.91 13.63
CA GLN A 34 -40.26 20.41 12.64
C GLN A 34 -39.12 19.76 13.41
N GLY A 35 -39.31 18.49 13.75
CA GLY A 35 -38.21 17.63 14.16
C GLY A 35 -37.19 17.57 13.04
N ASN A 36 -36.10 18.31 13.22
CA ASN A 36 -34.91 18.20 12.43
C ASN A 36 -34.37 16.77 12.66
N ASN A 37 -34.75 15.85 11.75
CA ASN A 37 -34.13 14.51 11.70
C ASN A 37 -32.74 14.63 11.10
N ASP A 38 -31.85 15.39 11.73
CA ASP A 38 -30.42 15.31 11.56
C ASP A 38 -29.94 14.00 12.21
N GLN A 39 -30.30 12.86 11.58
CA GLN A 39 -29.68 11.60 11.93
C GLN A 39 -28.25 11.64 11.38
N THR A 40 -27.29 12.00 12.23
CA THR A 40 -25.87 11.76 11.94
C THR A 40 -25.71 10.28 11.54
N PRO A 41 -25.13 9.98 10.38
CA PRO A 41 -24.94 8.60 9.94
C PRO A 41 -24.26 7.78 11.04
N ALA A 42 -24.74 6.57 11.29
CA ALA A 42 -24.16 5.71 12.31
C ALA A 42 -22.71 5.37 11.96
N GLU A 43 -21.82 5.46 12.95
CA GLU A 43 -20.43 5.04 12.81
C GLU A 43 -20.35 3.54 12.45
N LYS A 44 -19.52 3.23 11.47
CA LYS A 44 -19.18 1.85 11.08
C LYS A 44 -17.78 1.52 11.56
N THR A 45 -17.57 0.26 11.88
CA THR A 45 -16.25 -0.26 12.26
C THR A 45 -15.51 -0.75 11.03
N TYR A 46 -14.24 -0.37 10.92
CA TYR A 46 -13.33 -0.76 9.85
C TYR A 46 -12.01 -1.24 10.42
N THR A 47 -11.29 -1.98 9.61
CA THR A 47 -9.94 -2.46 9.93
C THR A 47 -8.98 -2.02 8.83
N LEU A 48 -7.87 -1.38 9.22
CA LEU A 48 -6.74 -1.05 8.36
C LEU A 48 -5.67 -2.13 8.49
N SER A 49 -5.14 -2.58 7.36
CA SER A 49 -4.02 -3.51 7.25
C SER A 49 -2.96 -2.97 6.29
N ILE A 50 -1.69 -3.28 6.57
CA ILE A 50 -0.57 -3.13 5.65
C ILE A 50 0.28 -4.39 5.69
N VAL A 51 0.61 -4.94 4.53
CA VAL A 51 1.49 -6.11 4.39
C VAL A 51 2.40 -5.95 3.19
N THR A 52 3.53 -6.63 3.22
CA THR A 52 4.46 -6.73 2.08
C THR A 52 4.68 -8.17 1.69
N ASP A 53 5.14 -8.39 0.45
CA ASP A 53 5.71 -9.67 0.05
C ASP A 53 7.13 -9.87 0.62
N ASP A 54 7.68 -11.07 0.42
CA ASP A 54 9.05 -11.40 0.81
C ASP A 54 10.08 -11.01 -0.26
N GLY A 55 9.81 -9.94 -0.99
CA GLY A 55 10.57 -9.53 -2.17
C GLY A 55 12.05 -9.26 -1.91
N LEU A 56 12.43 -8.84 -0.69
CA LEU A 56 13.84 -8.70 -0.30
C LEU A 56 14.57 -10.04 -0.20
N ASN A 57 13.86 -11.15 -0.10
CA ASN A 57 14.43 -12.50 -0.08
C ASN A 57 14.87 -12.99 -1.46
N THR A 58 14.52 -12.28 -2.53
CA THR A 58 14.78 -12.69 -3.91
C THR A 58 15.62 -11.65 -4.64
N VAL A 59 16.78 -12.07 -5.15
CA VAL A 59 17.62 -11.24 -6.01
C VAL A 59 17.31 -11.53 -7.46
N SER A 60 16.96 -10.49 -8.20
CA SER A 60 16.74 -10.54 -9.64
C SER A 60 17.36 -9.33 -10.32
N LYS A 61 18.13 -9.57 -11.37
CA LYS A 61 18.77 -8.50 -12.18
C LYS A 61 19.54 -7.47 -11.33
N GLY A 62 20.27 -7.95 -10.31
CA GLY A 62 21.09 -7.11 -9.44
C GLY A 62 20.32 -6.30 -8.39
N GLY A 63 19.11 -6.68 -8.07
CA GLY A 63 18.29 -6.00 -7.07
C GLY A 63 17.19 -6.88 -6.51
N ALA A 64 16.26 -6.26 -5.80
CA ALA A 64 15.06 -6.88 -5.24
C ALA A 64 13.80 -6.25 -5.82
N THR A 65 12.64 -6.85 -5.59
CA THR A 65 11.34 -6.25 -5.87
C THR A 65 10.49 -6.40 -4.62
N VAL A 66 9.99 -5.30 -4.08
CA VAL A 66 9.09 -5.30 -2.93
C VAL A 66 7.72 -4.86 -3.40
N ILE A 67 6.69 -5.61 -3.02
CA ILE A 67 5.28 -5.28 -3.25
C ILE A 67 4.64 -5.06 -1.88
N ALA A 68 3.93 -3.94 -1.70
CA ALA A 68 3.14 -3.66 -0.52
C ALA A 68 1.66 -3.53 -0.88
N LEU A 69 0.81 -4.02 0.00
CA LEU A 69 -0.64 -3.92 -0.07
C LEU A 69 -1.16 -3.28 1.22
N ALA A 70 -1.99 -2.24 1.07
CA ALA A 70 -2.80 -1.71 2.15
C ALA A 70 -4.27 -1.96 1.85
N LEU A 71 -5.03 -2.38 2.86
CA LEU A 71 -6.47 -2.62 2.78
C LEU A 71 -7.20 -1.91 3.92
N VAL A 72 -8.39 -1.42 3.62
CA VAL A 72 -9.43 -1.17 4.63
C VAL A 72 -10.59 -2.10 4.32
N TYR A 73 -11.08 -2.82 5.34
CA TYR A 73 -12.26 -3.67 5.23
C TYR A 73 -13.21 -3.44 6.40
N ASP A 74 -14.50 -3.68 6.15
CA ASP A 74 -15.56 -3.49 7.13
C ASP A 74 -15.71 -4.70 8.07
N ALA A 75 -16.68 -4.62 8.98
CA ALA A 75 -16.96 -5.68 9.95
C ALA A 75 -17.46 -6.99 9.30
N ASP A 76 -17.99 -6.94 8.08
CA ASP A 76 -18.42 -8.10 7.30
C ASP A 76 -17.26 -8.70 6.48
N GLY A 77 -16.05 -8.16 6.61
CA GLY A 77 -14.85 -8.57 5.88
C GLY A 77 -14.86 -8.13 4.41
N LYS A 78 -15.67 -7.14 4.04
CA LYS A 78 -15.67 -6.58 2.68
C LYS A 78 -14.65 -5.47 2.57
N ILE A 79 -13.80 -5.54 1.56
CA ILE A 79 -12.80 -4.52 1.25
C ILE A 79 -13.55 -3.24 0.82
N VAL A 80 -13.28 -2.13 1.49
CA VAL A 80 -13.85 -0.81 1.16
C VAL A 80 -12.85 0.11 0.48
N ALA A 81 -11.55 -0.12 0.72
CA ALA A 81 -10.47 0.57 0.02
C ALA A 81 -9.25 -0.35 -0.07
N ALA A 82 -8.53 -0.27 -1.18
CA ALA A 82 -7.30 -1.00 -1.42
C ALA A 82 -6.27 -0.08 -2.07
N ARG A 83 -5.00 -0.25 -1.71
CA ARG A 83 -3.84 0.36 -2.38
C ARG A 83 -2.75 -0.67 -2.47
N PHE A 84 -2.12 -0.78 -3.63
CA PHE A 84 -0.88 -1.51 -3.72
C PHE A 84 0.13 -0.78 -4.59
N ASP A 85 1.40 -0.99 -4.27
CA ASP A 85 2.52 -0.41 -4.96
C ASP A 85 3.71 -1.36 -4.93
N SER A 86 4.69 -1.09 -5.77
CA SER A 86 5.90 -1.90 -5.87
C SER A 86 7.10 -1.02 -6.10
N VAL A 87 8.23 -1.40 -5.51
CA VAL A 87 9.52 -0.74 -5.70
C VAL A 87 10.57 -1.76 -6.11
N GLN A 88 11.50 -1.34 -6.99
CA GLN A 88 12.58 -2.19 -7.50
C GLN A 88 13.96 -1.60 -7.19
N PRO A 89 14.41 -1.66 -5.93
CA PRO A 89 15.78 -1.25 -5.59
C PRO A 89 16.80 -2.12 -6.28
N LYS A 90 17.83 -1.48 -6.84
CA LYS A 90 18.93 -2.15 -7.52
C LYS A 90 20.26 -1.65 -7.00
N PHE A 91 21.22 -2.55 -6.90
CA PHE A 91 22.62 -2.20 -6.71
C PHE A 91 23.23 -1.86 -8.07
N ALA A 92 23.87 -0.70 -8.16
CA ALA A 92 24.55 -0.25 -9.36
C ALA A 92 26.01 0.08 -9.05
N LEU A 93 26.90 -0.19 -9.98
CA LEU A 93 28.30 0.24 -9.87
C LEU A 93 28.41 1.76 -10.05
N ASN A 94 29.37 2.36 -9.35
CA ASN A 94 29.81 3.73 -9.60
C ASN A 94 30.46 3.86 -11.01
N ALA A 95 30.72 5.08 -11.44
CA ALA A 95 31.26 5.34 -12.76
C ALA A 95 32.65 4.67 -12.98
N GLU A 96 33.45 4.58 -11.94
CA GLU A 96 34.76 3.96 -11.93
C GLU A 96 34.71 2.42 -11.86
N LYS A 97 33.50 1.85 -11.65
CA LYS A 97 33.27 0.41 -11.49
C LYS A 97 34.06 -0.25 -10.35
N THR A 98 34.34 0.52 -9.31
CA THR A 98 35.14 0.09 -8.15
C THR A 98 34.30 -0.14 -6.90
N ASP A 99 33.09 0.43 -6.86
CA ASP A 99 32.17 0.30 -5.74
C ASP A 99 30.72 0.50 -6.20
N MET A 100 29.77 0.30 -5.29
CA MET A 100 28.34 0.55 -5.54
C MET A 100 27.97 2.03 -5.30
N VAL A 101 26.88 2.45 -5.92
CA VAL A 101 26.24 3.75 -5.66
C VAL A 101 25.15 3.60 -4.60
N ALA A 102 25.24 4.38 -3.53
CA ALA A 102 24.15 4.50 -2.57
C ALA A 102 23.00 5.33 -3.15
N VAL A 103 21.76 4.89 -2.93
CA VAL A 103 20.54 5.58 -3.36
C VAL A 103 19.70 5.89 -2.14
N ASN A 104 19.52 7.17 -1.83
CA ASN A 104 18.79 7.62 -0.64
C ASN A 104 17.29 7.33 -0.73
N ARG A 105 16.75 7.27 -1.96
CA ARG A 105 15.36 6.92 -2.22
C ARG A 105 15.22 6.34 -3.62
N VAL A 106 14.45 5.26 -3.71
CA VAL A 106 14.03 4.63 -4.98
C VAL A 106 12.55 4.91 -5.17
N ASP A 107 12.18 5.48 -6.31
CA ASP A 107 10.78 5.73 -6.66
C ASP A 107 10.02 4.43 -6.87
N THR A 108 8.78 4.39 -6.41
CA THR A 108 7.90 3.25 -6.62
C THR A 108 7.36 3.23 -8.06
N LYS A 109 6.76 2.11 -8.46
CA LYS A 109 6.17 2.01 -9.81
C LYS A 109 4.98 2.96 -10.00
N VAL A 110 4.19 3.21 -8.96
CA VAL A 110 3.11 4.19 -9.00
C VAL A 110 3.67 5.60 -9.17
N GLU A 111 4.74 5.95 -8.45
CA GLU A 111 5.41 7.26 -8.57
C GLU A 111 6.08 7.47 -9.94
N LEU A 112 6.67 6.42 -10.49
CA LEU A 112 7.26 6.46 -11.83
C LEU A 112 6.19 6.67 -12.93
N GLY A 113 4.94 6.23 -12.69
CA GLY A 113 3.86 6.37 -13.66
C GLY A 113 4.24 5.84 -15.04
N ASP A 114 4.14 6.69 -16.07
CA ASP A 114 4.48 6.34 -17.47
C ASP A 114 6.00 6.18 -17.70
N ALA A 115 6.84 6.64 -16.79
CA ALA A 115 8.28 6.41 -16.85
C ALA A 115 8.67 4.94 -16.52
N TYR A 116 7.77 4.19 -15.87
CA TYR A 116 7.96 2.75 -15.69
C TYR A 116 7.66 2.03 -17.01
N THR A 117 8.71 1.60 -17.70
CA THR A 117 8.63 0.96 -19.02
C THR A 117 8.51 -0.56 -18.94
N GLY A 118 7.99 -1.19 -19.98
CA GLY A 118 7.91 -2.66 -20.11
C GLY A 118 6.50 -3.24 -19.97
N MET A 119 5.48 -2.38 -19.94
CA MET A 119 4.07 -2.76 -19.92
C MET A 119 3.30 -2.05 -21.05
N SER A 120 2.17 -2.61 -21.44
CA SER A 120 1.29 -2.03 -22.48
C SER A 120 0.47 -0.83 -21.97
N ALA A 121 0.30 -0.74 -20.65
CA ALA A 121 -0.31 0.39 -19.96
C ALA A 121 0.60 0.81 -18.80
N SER A 122 0.38 2.01 -18.26
CA SER A 122 1.07 2.47 -17.05
C SER A 122 0.79 1.50 -15.89
N TRP A 123 1.83 1.12 -15.16
CA TRP A 123 1.69 0.23 -14.01
C TRP A 123 0.73 0.83 -12.97
N ALA A 124 0.75 2.15 -12.79
CA ALA A 124 -0.15 2.86 -11.89
C ALA A 124 -1.62 2.70 -12.29
N ASN A 125 -1.94 2.72 -13.59
CA ASN A 125 -3.31 2.51 -14.07
C ASN A 125 -3.77 1.05 -13.87
N GLU A 126 -2.89 0.09 -14.11
CA GLU A 126 -3.18 -1.32 -13.87
C GLU A 126 -3.33 -1.63 -12.37
N ALA A 127 -2.52 -0.99 -11.53
CA ALA A 127 -2.65 -1.03 -10.09
C ALA A 127 -4.03 -0.52 -9.64
N ALA A 128 -4.43 0.66 -10.15
CA ALA A 128 -5.73 1.24 -9.84
C ALA A 128 -6.91 0.37 -10.29
N ALA A 129 -6.80 -0.31 -11.44
CA ALA A 129 -7.82 -1.26 -11.92
C ALA A 129 -7.94 -2.46 -10.98
N PHE A 130 -6.82 -2.98 -10.48
CA PHE A 130 -6.82 -4.08 -9.52
C PHE A 130 -7.36 -3.65 -8.15
N GLU A 131 -6.96 -2.48 -7.65
CA GLU A 131 -7.50 -1.88 -6.42
C GLU A 131 -9.03 -1.76 -6.48
N ALA A 132 -9.55 -1.23 -7.59
CA ALA A 132 -11.00 -1.12 -7.82
C ALA A 132 -11.70 -2.50 -7.88
N PHE A 133 -11.05 -3.50 -8.47
CA PHE A 133 -11.57 -4.86 -8.52
C PHE A 133 -11.69 -5.51 -7.13
N LEU A 134 -10.80 -5.18 -6.20
CA LEU A 134 -10.83 -5.71 -4.83
C LEU A 134 -12.00 -5.14 -4.01
N VAL A 135 -12.43 -3.89 -4.28
CA VAL A 135 -13.50 -3.24 -3.51
C VAL A 135 -14.81 -4.04 -3.59
N GLY A 136 -15.44 -4.23 -2.44
CA GLY A 136 -16.67 -4.99 -2.26
C GLY A 136 -16.48 -6.50 -2.11
N LYS A 137 -15.27 -7.03 -2.30
CA LYS A 137 -14.96 -8.46 -2.14
C LYS A 137 -14.44 -8.78 -0.75
N THR A 138 -14.62 -10.03 -0.37
CA THR A 138 -14.06 -10.64 0.84
C THR A 138 -12.76 -11.39 0.52
N ALA A 139 -11.98 -11.73 1.55
CA ALA A 139 -10.80 -12.58 1.40
C ALA A 139 -11.13 -13.94 0.76
N ALA A 140 -12.28 -14.54 1.12
CA ALA A 140 -12.71 -15.82 0.58
C ALA A 140 -13.02 -15.74 -0.92
N GLU A 141 -13.70 -14.67 -1.36
CA GLU A 141 -13.98 -14.43 -2.78
C GLU A 141 -12.70 -14.24 -3.58
N ILE A 142 -11.72 -13.50 -3.05
CA ILE A 142 -10.40 -13.34 -3.69
C ILE A 142 -9.64 -14.66 -3.73
N ALA A 143 -9.65 -15.44 -2.65
CA ALA A 143 -8.98 -16.75 -2.59
C ALA A 143 -9.55 -17.77 -3.60
N ALA A 144 -10.84 -17.67 -3.92
CA ALA A 144 -11.51 -18.55 -4.88
C ALA A 144 -11.19 -18.22 -6.35
N LEU A 145 -10.55 -17.07 -6.64
CA LEU A 145 -10.21 -16.67 -8.01
C LEU A 145 -9.11 -17.58 -8.57
N GLN A 146 -9.24 -17.93 -9.85
CA GLN A 146 -8.25 -18.71 -10.59
C GLN A 146 -7.41 -17.76 -11.45
N PHE A 147 -6.28 -17.30 -10.91
CA PHE A 147 -5.30 -16.53 -11.68
C PHE A 147 -4.37 -17.49 -12.40
N VAL A 148 -4.59 -17.69 -13.70
CA VAL A 148 -3.73 -18.55 -14.53
C VAL A 148 -2.59 -17.73 -15.11
N VAL A 149 -1.37 -18.21 -14.92
CA VAL A 149 -0.14 -17.51 -15.33
C VAL A 149 0.02 -17.47 -16.86
N ASP A 150 -0.58 -18.41 -17.59
CA ASP A 150 -0.46 -18.55 -19.03
C ASP A 150 -1.70 -18.04 -19.80
N GLY A 151 -1.67 -16.78 -20.16
CA GLY A 151 -2.34 -16.25 -21.34
C GLY A 151 -3.86 -16.11 -21.34
N ALA A 152 -4.62 -16.97 -20.69
CA ALA A 152 -6.07 -17.04 -20.83
C ALA A 152 -6.83 -16.04 -19.92
N ASP A 153 -6.28 -15.63 -18.80
CA ASP A 153 -6.99 -14.83 -17.78
C ASP A 153 -6.61 -13.36 -17.74
N ALA A 154 -6.05 -12.84 -18.82
CA ALA A 154 -5.80 -11.40 -18.98
C ALA A 154 -7.08 -10.55 -18.88
N GLY A 155 -8.25 -11.16 -18.82
CA GLY A 155 -9.54 -10.50 -18.73
C GLY A 155 -10.22 -10.61 -17.36
N LEU A 156 -9.60 -11.28 -16.36
CA LEU A 156 -10.23 -11.46 -15.05
C LEU A 156 -10.39 -10.13 -14.31
N VAL A 157 -9.43 -9.22 -14.47
CA VAL A 157 -9.50 -7.86 -13.95
C VAL A 157 -9.47 -6.90 -15.14
N ALA A 158 -10.59 -6.27 -15.43
CA ALA A 158 -10.69 -5.31 -16.51
C ALA A 158 -9.70 -4.16 -16.32
N GLY A 159 -8.90 -3.85 -17.34
CA GLY A 159 -7.88 -2.81 -17.29
C GLY A 159 -6.57 -3.20 -16.58
N CYS A 160 -6.40 -4.49 -16.24
CA CYS A 160 -5.17 -4.98 -15.62
C CYS A 160 -4.60 -6.14 -16.44
N THR A 161 -3.33 -6.03 -16.83
CA THR A 161 -2.58 -7.06 -17.60
C THR A 161 -1.43 -7.67 -16.80
N MET A 162 -1.31 -7.36 -15.49
CA MET A 162 -0.25 -7.82 -14.60
C MET A 162 -0.38 -9.31 -14.22
N LYS A 163 -0.34 -10.20 -15.20
CA LYS A 163 -0.60 -11.64 -15.05
C LYS A 163 0.28 -12.32 -14.00
N SER A 164 1.59 -12.10 -14.08
CA SER A 164 2.57 -12.77 -13.22
C SER A 164 2.51 -12.32 -11.74
N SER A 165 1.87 -11.19 -11.48
CA SER A 165 1.76 -10.63 -10.13
C SER A 165 0.45 -11.02 -9.42
N MET A 166 -0.54 -11.52 -10.15
CA MET A 166 -1.86 -11.85 -9.59
C MET A 166 -1.82 -12.89 -8.45
N PRO A 167 -1.06 -14.01 -8.54
CA PRO A 167 -0.94 -14.94 -7.41
C PRO A 167 -0.31 -14.30 -6.16
N THR A 168 0.67 -13.42 -6.35
CA THR A 168 1.27 -12.66 -5.24
C THR A 168 0.25 -11.75 -4.59
N PHE A 169 -0.57 -11.05 -5.36
CA PHE A 169 -1.62 -10.16 -4.83
C PHE A 169 -2.69 -10.94 -4.06
N GLN A 170 -3.10 -12.11 -4.54
CA GLN A 170 -4.02 -13.00 -3.84
C GLN A 170 -3.45 -13.44 -2.49
N THR A 171 -2.17 -13.80 -2.45
CA THR A 171 -1.47 -14.14 -1.20
C THR A 171 -1.38 -12.95 -0.26
N LEU A 172 -1.10 -11.74 -0.77
CA LEU A 172 -1.05 -10.52 0.05
C LEU A 172 -2.42 -10.16 0.63
N VAL A 173 -3.51 -10.32 -0.14
CA VAL A 173 -4.87 -10.12 0.39
C VAL A 173 -5.14 -11.08 1.54
N ALA A 174 -4.86 -12.37 1.38
CA ALA A 174 -5.03 -13.35 2.46
C ALA A 174 -4.18 -13.00 3.69
N LYS A 175 -2.92 -12.59 3.49
CA LYS A 175 -2.01 -12.14 4.54
C LYS A 175 -2.56 -10.92 5.29
N ALA A 176 -3.11 -9.93 4.57
CA ALA A 176 -3.66 -8.70 5.16
C ALA A 176 -4.85 -8.98 6.09
N PHE A 177 -5.73 -9.91 5.71
CA PHE A 177 -6.86 -10.30 6.57
C PHE A 177 -6.42 -11.12 7.79
N ALA A 178 -5.40 -11.96 7.64
CA ALA A 178 -4.87 -12.79 8.72
C ALA A 178 -3.90 -12.05 9.66
N TYR A 179 -3.57 -10.79 9.35
CA TYR A 179 -2.52 -10.06 10.05
C TYR A 179 -2.96 -9.64 11.47
N GLU A 180 -2.27 -10.13 12.48
CA GLU A 180 -2.68 -9.96 13.90
C GLU A 180 -2.56 -8.53 14.43
N ARG A 181 -1.79 -7.66 13.74
CA ARG A 181 -1.54 -6.27 14.17
C ARG A 181 -2.34 -5.23 13.39
N ASN A 182 -3.42 -5.67 12.75
CA ASN A 182 -4.35 -4.77 12.08
C ASN A 182 -4.95 -3.74 13.05
N VAL A 183 -5.21 -2.53 12.55
CA VAL A 183 -5.73 -1.41 13.36
C VAL A 183 -7.22 -1.24 13.08
N THR A 184 -8.05 -1.35 14.13
CA THR A 184 -9.49 -1.10 14.04
C THR A 184 -9.81 0.35 14.36
N PHE A 185 -10.70 0.97 13.59
CA PHE A 185 -11.18 2.33 13.77
C PHE A 185 -12.67 2.46 13.45
N LYS A 186 -13.28 3.59 13.80
CA LYS A 186 -14.69 3.88 13.53
C LYS A 186 -14.84 5.23 12.83
N THR A 187 -15.78 5.30 11.89
CA THR A 187 -16.18 6.55 11.23
C THR A 187 -17.54 6.38 10.58
N SER A 188 -18.29 7.49 10.45
CA SER A 188 -19.49 7.59 9.63
C SER A 188 -19.20 8.10 8.22
N GLU A 189 -17.97 8.58 7.99
CA GLU A 189 -17.53 9.19 6.75
C GLU A 189 -16.99 8.17 5.74
N THR A 190 -16.95 8.54 4.48
CA THR A 190 -16.29 7.74 3.44
C THR A 190 -14.79 7.68 3.70
N VAL A 191 -14.25 6.46 3.66
CA VAL A 191 -12.82 6.21 3.88
C VAL A 191 -12.08 6.25 2.55
N THR A 192 -11.00 7.01 2.50
CA THR A 192 -9.95 6.94 1.48
C THR A 192 -8.69 6.36 2.09
N LEU A 193 -7.86 5.74 1.26
CA LEU A 193 -6.66 5.02 1.71
C LEU A 193 -5.45 5.47 0.91
N GLY A 194 -4.33 5.69 1.59
CA GLY A 194 -3.04 5.94 0.99
C GLY A 194 -2.01 4.90 1.42
N LEU A 195 -1.06 4.63 0.54
CA LEU A 195 0.09 3.74 0.75
C LEU A 195 1.35 4.45 0.26
N ALA A 196 2.44 4.35 0.99
CA ALA A 196 3.76 4.78 0.56
C ALA A 196 4.82 3.76 0.96
N ILE A 197 5.86 3.64 0.12
CA ILE A 197 7.05 2.82 0.35
C ILE A 197 8.28 3.71 0.17
N ASP A 198 9.08 3.87 1.21
CA ASP A 198 10.34 4.60 1.19
C ASP A 198 11.50 3.61 1.22
N THR A 199 12.19 3.46 0.10
CA THR A 199 13.26 2.46 -0.05
C THR A 199 14.60 3.11 -0.28
N LYS A 200 15.62 2.60 0.40
CA LYS A 200 17.04 3.01 0.33
C LYS A 200 17.93 1.85 -0.07
N VAL A 201 18.97 2.17 -0.82
CA VAL A 201 20.07 1.26 -1.14
C VAL A 201 21.35 1.85 -0.57
N SER A 202 22.09 1.10 0.21
CA SER A 202 23.32 1.55 0.89
C SER A 202 24.33 0.43 1.02
N GLY A 203 25.53 0.77 1.48
CA GLY A 203 26.65 -0.16 1.68
C GLY A 203 27.80 0.10 0.73
N SER A 204 28.67 -0.87 0.60
CA SER A 204 29.82 -0.89 -0.31
C SER A 204 30.10 -2.31 -0.79
N VAL A 205 30.90 -2.47 -1.83
CA VAL A 205 31.33 -3.81 -2.26
C VAL A 205 32.11 -4.53 -1.15
N ALA A 206 32.90 -3.81 -0.38
CA ALA A 206 33.71 -4.38 0.70
C ALA A 206 32.89 -4.82 1.92
N GLU A 207 31.87 -4.06 2.30
CA GLU A 207 31.06 -4.30 3.50
C GLU A 207 29.78 -5.09 3.20
N GLY A 208 29.40 -5.14 1.94
CA GLY A 208 28.14 -5.68 1.46
C GLY A 208 27.07 -4.59 1.27
N GLY A 209 26.05 -4.95 0.53
CA GLY A 209 24.91 -4.10 0.22
C GLY A 209 23.79 -4.25 1.24
N LYS A 210 22.96 -3.21 1.36
CA LYS A 210 21.75 -3.20 2.16
C LYS A 210 20.62 -2.53 1.38
N VAL A 211 19.46 -3.16 1.33
CA VAL A 211 18.19 -2.56 0.95
C VAL A 211 17.34 -2.46 2.21
N ALA A 212 16.84 -1.27 2.50
CA ALA A 212 15.91 -1.05 3.60
C ALA A 212 14.71 -0.26 3.09
N PHE A 213 13.51 -0.60 3.58
CA PHE A 213 12.32 0.19 3.32
C PHE A 213 11.52 0.47 4.60
N ASP A 214 10.87 1.62 4.61
CA ASP A 214 9.80 1.98 5.51
C ASP A 214 8.53 2.10 4.69
N CYS A 215 7.42 1.51 5.12
CA CYS A 215 6.13 1.67 4.47
C CYS A 215 5.08 2.16 5.46
N ALA A 216 4.10 2.89 4.94
CA ALA A 216 2.97 3.40 5.71
C ALA A 216 1.66 3.24 4.96
N ALA A 217 0.61 2.87 5.68
CA ALA A 217 -0.77 2.95 5.25
C ALA A 217 -1.52 3.96 6.10
N VAL A 218 -2.30 4.84 5.45
CA VAL A 218 -3.07 5.90 6.12
C VAL A 218 -4.49 5.89 5.61
N ALA A 219 -5.45 5.66 6.52
CA ALA A 219 -6.87 5.82 6.25
C ALA A 219 -7.30 7.24 6.62
N VAL A 220 -7.98 7.91 5.68
CA VAL A 220 -8.48 9.28 5.83
C VAL A 220 -9.99 9.27 5.66
N ALA A 221 -10.69 9.95 6.57
CA ALA A 221 -12.14 10.14 6.52
C ALA A 221 -12.47 11.56 7.03
N GLY A 222 -13.42 12.24 6.40
CA GLY A 222 -13.76 13.63 6.75
C GLY A 222 -12.55 14.60 6.70
N GLY A 223 -11.56 14.34 5.83
CA GLY A 223 -10.34 15.13 5.68
C GLY A 223 -9.31 14.95 6.81
N LYS A 224 -9.50 13.99 7.71
CA LYS A 224 -8.58 13.68 8.81
C LYS A 224 -8.13 12.22 8.77
N VAL A 225 -6.94 11.96 9.27
CA VAL A 225 -6.45 10.60 9.48
C VAL A 225 -7.29 9.94 10.58
N VAL A 226 -7.86 8.78 10.27
CA VAL A 226 -8.66 7.97 11.20
C VAL A 226 -7.91 6.71 11.65
N ALA A 227 -6.95 6.25 10.86
CA ALA A 227 -6.02 5.18 11.23
C ALA A 227 -4.72 5.32 10.45
N SER A 228 -3.61 4.87 11.05
CA SER A 228 -2.31 4.80 10.42
C SER A 228 -1.55 3.58 10.90
N MET A 229 -0.81 2.96 9.99
CA MET A 229 0.10 1.84 10.28
C MET A 229 1.42 2.08 9.57
N ILE A 230 2.50 1.61 10.19
CA ILE A 230 3.84 1.59 9.58
C ILE A 230 4.46 0.20 9.73
N ASP A 231 5.27 -0.16 8.76
CA ASP A 231 6.14 -1.33 8.82
C ASP A 231 7.50 -1.00 8.21
N SER A 232 8.48 -1.84 8.43
CA SER A 232 9.85 -1.64 7.95
C SER A 232 10.54 -2.98 7.78
N ALA A 233 11.40 -3.08 6.79
CA ALA A 233 12.25 -4.25 6.63
C ALA A 233 13.62 -3.88 6.08
N GLU A 234 14.57 -4.79 6.24
CA GLU A 234 15.89 -4.69 5.63
C GLU A 234 16.41 -6.06 5.17
N GLY A 235 17.01 -6.05 3.98
CA GLY A 235 17.80 -7.17 3.47
C GLY A 235 19.26 -6.77 3.34
N THR A 236 20.16 -7.67 3.67
CA THR A 236 21.59 -7.49 3.46
C THR A 236 22.11 -8.47 2.41
N TYR A 237 23.07 -8.01 1.62
CA TYR A 237 23.55 -8.71 0.43
C TYR A 237 25.09 -8.72 0.38
N THR A 238 25.65 -9.78 -0.14
CA THR A 238 27.05 -9.82 -0.55
C THR A 238 27.13 -9.25 -1.97
N LEU A 239 28.09 -8.38 -2.20
CA LEU A 239 28.33 -7.74 -3.48
C LEU A 239 29.73 -8.14 -3.98
N GLU A 240 29.85 -8.51 -5.26
CA GLU A 240 31.09 -8.90 -5.89
C GLU A 240 31.18 -8.26 -7.29
N ILE A 241 32.30 -7.58 -7.58
CA ILE A 241 32.56 -7.08 -8.93
C ILE A 241 33.05 -8.23 -9.79
N VAL A 242 32.39 -8.47 -10.91
CA VAL A 242 32.72 -9.54 -11.85
C VAL A 242 33.06 -8.96 -13.20
N GLU A 243 34.25 -9.29 -13.67
CA GLU A 243 34.69 -9.00 -15.03
C GLU A 243 34.19 -10.09 -16.00
N GLY A 244 33.76 -9.69 -17.17
CA GLY A 244 33.25 -10.61 -18.20
C GLY A 244 33.34 -10.04 -19.61
N THR A 245 32.64 -10.63 -20.53
CA THR A 245 32.49 -10.13 -21.90
C THR A 245 31.02 -10.19 -22.33
N ASP A 246 30.60 -9.22 -23.12
CA ASP A 246 29.28 -9.23 -23.73
C ASP A 246 29.20 -10.22 -24.92
N LYS A 247 28.01 -10.34 -25.52
CA LYS A 247 27.80 -11.23 -26.68
C LYS A 247 28.63 -10.84 -27.93
N SER A 248 29.16 -9.64 -27.95
CA SER A 248 30.01 -9.12 -29.02
C SER A 248 31.51 -9.22 -28.70
N GLY A 249 31.88 -9.79 -27.54
CA GLY A 249 33.25 -9.95 -27.08
C GLY A 249 33.87 -8.72 -26.41
N ASN A 250 33.07 -7.66 -26.14
CA ASN A 250 33.60 -6.48 -25.45
C ASN A 250 33.69 -6.72 -23.94
N PRO A 251 34.73 -6.21 -23.26
CA PRO A 251 34.86 -6.31 -21.82
C PRO A 251 33.66 -5.66 -21.10
N THR A 252 33.12 -6.35 -20.09
CA THR A 252 32.05 -5.86 -19.25
C THR A 252 32.43 -6.01 -17.79
N THR A 253 31.99 -5.08 -16.97
CA THR A 253 32.08 -5.16 -15.51
C THR A 253 30.65 -5.13 -14.96
N SER A 254 30.30 -6.07 -14.13
CA SER A 254 28.97 -6.18 -13.53
C SER A 254 29.07 -6.43 -12.03
N LEU A 255 27.95 -6.24 -11.32
CA LEU A 255 27.84 -6.53 -9.91
C LEU A 255 27.06 -7.84 -9.72
N ASN A 256 27.70 -8.85 -9.16
CA ASN A 256 27.04 -10.05 -8.68
C ASN A 256 26.49 -9.75 -7.27
N VAL A 257 25.19 -10.00 -7.09
CA VAL A 257 24.47 -9.71 -5.85
C VAL A 257 23.88 -10.99 -5.31
N THR A 258 24.22 -11.33 -4.08
CA THR A 258 23.72 -12.53 -3.41
C THR A 258 23.12 -12.15 -2.07
N LEU A 259 21.91 -12.65 -1.77
CA LEU A 259 21.27 -12.45 -0.48
C LEU A 259 22.12 -13.03 0.65
N LYS A 260 22.39 -12.24 1.68
CA LYS A 260 23.06 -12.66 2.91
C LYS A 260 22.10 -12.90 4.05
N LYS A 261 21.11 -12.00 4.22
CA LYS A 261 20.11 -12.11 5.29
C LYS A 261 18.86 -11.31 4.95
N TYR A 262 17.72 -11.93 5.15
CA TYR A 262 16.40 -11.31 5.27
C TYR A 262 15.56 -12.14 6.27
N ALA A 263 14.79 -11.51 7.13
CA ALA A 263 14.06 -12.19 8.20
C ALA A 263 12.57 -11.80 8.27
N GLY A 264 12.03 -11.25 7.20
CA GLY A 264 10.68 -10.67 7.20
C GLY A 264 10.68 -9.19 7.62
N THR A 265 9.52 -8.58 7.62
CA THR A 265 9.35 -7.21 8.13
C THR A 265 9.49 -7.19 9.66
N LYS A 266 9.73 -6.01 10.23
CA LYS A 266 9.87 -5.86 11.69
C LYS A 266 8.59 -6.22 12.43
N ASN A 267 7.44 -5.89 11.83
CA ASN A 267 6.16 -6.31 12.38
C ASN A 267 5.97 -7.84 12.34
N GLU A 268 6.37 -8.50 11.26
CA GLU A 268 6.29 -9.97 11.13
C GLU A 268 7.24 -10.69 12.09
N GLN A 269 8.44 -10.17 12.25
CA GLN A 269 9.40 -10.70 13.20
C GLN A 269 8.88 -10.58 14.66
N GLY A 270 8.04 -9.58 14.93
CA GLY A 270 7.44 -9.38 16.24
C GLY A 270 8.49 -9.35 17.36
N ASP A 271 8.30 -10.20 18.35
CA ASP A 271 9.22 -10.31 19.50
C ASP A 271 10.63 -10.77 19.12
N ALA A 272 10.77 -11.51 18.02
CA ALA A 272 12.08 -11.98 17.56
C ALA A 272 12.97 -10.83 17.07
N TYR A 273 12.39 -9.75 16.52
CA TYR A 273 13.16 -8.56 16.13
C TYR A 273 13.86 -7.91 17.33
N ASP A 274 13.15 -7.80 18.44
CA ASP A 274 13.64 -7.11 19.64
C ASP A 274 14.75 -7.87 20.38
N SER A 275 14.93 -9.16 20.10
CA SER A 275 16.04 -9.93 20.67
C SER A 275 17.42 -9.46 20.19
N TYR A 276 17.48 -8.75 19.07
CA TYR A 276 18.71 -8.19 18.52
C TYR A 276 19.09 -6.82 19.11
N SER A 277 18.12 -6.06 19.60
CA SER A 277 18.30 -4.72 20.14
C SER A 277 17.22 -4.41 21.16
N PRO A 278 17.44 -4.69 22.44
CA PRO A 278 16.47 -4.37 23.47
C PRO A 278 16.17 -2.87 23.44
N MET A 279 14.90 -2.53 23.29
CA MET A 279 14.43 -1.16 23.16
C MET A 279 13.89 -0.66 24.49
N ALA A 280 14.28 0.55 24.88
CA ALA A 280 13.95 1.13 26.18
C ALA A 280 12.44 1.28 26.42
N SER A 281 11.65 1.47 25.35
CA SER A 281 10.21 1.70 25.42
C SER A 281 9.36 0.52 24.95
N GLY A 282 9.91 -0.70 24.97
CA GLY A 282 9.19 -1.93 24.59
C GLY A 282 9.42 -2.36 23.14
N ARG A 283 8.56 -3.25 22.67
CA ARG A 283 8.69 -3.91 21.36
C ARG A 283 8.61 -2.94 20.19
N TRP A 284 9.39 -3.19 19.15
CA TRP A 284 9.45 -2.32 17.98
C TRP A 284 8.05 -2.04 17.39
N TYR A 285 7.26 -3.07 17.17
CA TYR A 285 5.93 -2.94 16.58
C TYR A 285 4.98 -2.09 17.43
N ALA A 286 5.10 -2.16 18.76
CA ALA A 286 4.31 -1.33 19.68
C ALA A 286 4.72 0.14 19.61
N GLN A 287 6.04 0.41 19.54
CA GLN A 287 6.58 1.76 19.40
C GLN A 287 6.24 2.34 18.02
N ALA A 288 6.32 1.54 16.95
CA ALA A 288 5.93 1.92 15.62
C ALA A 288 4.44 2.31 15.56
N GLN A 289 3.57 1.53 16.17
CA GLN A 289 2.14 1.84 16.23
C GLN A 289 1.86 3.05 17.11
N ALA A 290 2.57 3.23 18.23
CA ALA A 290 2.45 4.43 19.08
C ALA A 290 2.79 5.69 18.27
N PHE A 291 3.85 5.66 17.46
CA PHE A 291 4.19 6.76 16.58
C PHE A 291 3.13 6.96 15.48
N ALA A 292 2.69 5.91 14.80
CA ALA A 292 1.65 5.98 13.77
C ALA A 292 0.36 6.62 14.30
N ASN A 293 -0.02 6.33 15.55
CA ASN A 293 -1.19 6.90 16.22
C ASN A 293 -1.10 8.42 16.43
N THR A 294 0.09 9.02 16.42
CA THR A 294 0.25 10.49 16.51
C THR A 294 -0.32 11.23 15.28
N ALA A 295 -0.51 10.51 14.17
CA ALA A 295 -1.14 11.03 12.96
C ALA A 295 -2.68 11.10 13.08
N VAL A 296 -3.28 10.27 13.93
CA VAL A 296 -4.75 10.17 14.04
C VAL A 296 -5.35 11.50 14.53
N GLY A 297 -6.45 11.91 13.89
CA GLY A 297 -7.14 13.17 14.13
C GLY A 297 -6.55 14.37 13.40
N LYS A 298 -5.38 14.25 12.79
CA LYS A 298 -4.72 15.33 12.04
C LYS A 298 -5.20 15.35 10.57
N THR A 299 -5.26 16.54 10.01
CA THR A 299 -5.40 16.73 8.56
C THR A 299 -4.09 16.37 7.84
N VAL A 300 -4.16 16.10 6.54
CA VAL A 300 -2.96 15.83 5.72
C VAL A 300 -1.93 16.95 5.82
N ALA A 301 -2.37 18.22 5.86
CA ALA A 301 -1.47 19.37 5.99
C ALA A 301 -0.75 19.41 7.36
N GLU A 302 -1.43 19.02 8.43
CA GLU A 302 -0.85 18.99 9.79
C GLU A 302 0.19 17.89 9.97
N LEU A 303 0.15 16.82 9.14
CA LEU A 303 1.13 15.73 9.22
C LEU A 303 2.57 16.19 8.93
N ALA A 304 2.75 17.24 8.14
CA ALA A 304 4.08 17.82 7.89
C ALA A 304 4.76 18.28 9.19
N ASN A 305 3.96 18.64 10.22
CA ASN A 305 4.42 19.12 11.52
C ASN A 305 4.44 18.02 12.60
N LEU A 306 4.28 16.73 12.25
CA LEU A 306 4.46 15.65 13.23
C LEU A 306 5.84 15.76 13.87
N SER A 307 5.88 15.71 15.20
CA SER A 307 7.16 15.61 15.90
C SER A 307 7.80 14.26 15.63
N THR A 308 9.11 14.25 15.48
CA THR A 308 9.95 13.05 15.41
C THR A 308 10.69 12.80 16.73
N ASP A 309 10.38 13.57 17.76
CA ASP A 309 10.92 13.38 19.08
C ASP A 309 10.45 12.08 19.71
N LYS A 310 11.20 11.60 20.67
CA LYS A 310 10.80 10.44 21.46
C LYS A 310 9.51 10.72 22.19
N ILE A 311 8.60 9.75 22.17
CA ILE A 311 7.37 9.80 22.98
C ILE A 311 7.67 9.06 24.27
N GLU A 312 7.71 9.81 25.38
CA GLU A 312 8.03 9.27 26.68
C GLU A 312 7.16 8.05 27.02
N GLY A 313 7.79 6.96 27.45
CA GLY A 313 7.13 5.71 27.83
C GLY A 313 6.57 4.87 26.67
N SER A 314 6.55 5.38 25.41
CA SER A 314 5.90 4.65 24.31
C SER A 314 6.69 4.56 22.99
N CYS A 315 7.60 5.51 22.69
CA CYS A 315 8.39 5.46 21.47
C CYS A 315 9.77 6.08 21.64
N SER A 316 10.81 5.26 21.52
CA SER A 316 12.23 5.64 21.59
C SER A 316 13.00 5.37 20.30
N ILE A 317 12.35 4.77 19.29
CA ILE A 317 12.96 4.47 17.98
C ILE A 317 13.08 5.75 17.14
N TYR A 318 13.99 5.72 16.14
CA TYR A 318 14.09 6.79 15.15
C TYR A 318 12.87 6.81 14.25
N THR A 319 12.18 7.95 14.17
CA THR A 319 10.87 8.07 13.52
C THR A 319 10.87 8.94 12.25
N GLY A 320 12.01 9.52 11.88
CA GLY A 320 12.09 10.43 10.73
C GLY A 320 11.66 9.80 9.40
N GLY A 321 12.07 8.54 9.13
CA GLY A 321 11.63 7.79 7.96
C GLY A 321 10.14 7.48 7.98
N TYR A 322 9.63 7.09 9.14
CA TYR A 322 8.19 6.77 9.32
C TYR A 322 7.30 7.99 9.15
N LYS A 323 7.73 9.16 9.66
CA LYS A 323 7.03 10.43 9.38
C LYS A 323 6.94 10.69 7.89
N ALA A 324 8.06 10.56 7.15
CA ALA A 324 8.07 10.79 5.71
C ALA A 324 7.12 9.84 4.98
N ALA A 325 7.10 8.57 5.36
CA ALA A 325 6.19 7.56 4.79
C ALA A 325 4.71 7.90 5.10
N ILE A 326 4.36 8.28 6.34
CA ILE A 326 2.99 8.66 6.74
C ILE A 326 2.52 9.88 5.94
N VAL A 327 3.34 10.95 5.88
CA VAL A 327 3.00 12.18 5.15
C VAL A 327 2.73 11.87 3.68
N ARG A 328 3.56 11.06 3.06
CA ARG A 328 3.41 10.66 1.66
C ARG A 328 2.20 9.78 1.44
N ALA A 329 1.99 8.75 2.28
CA ALA A 329 0.82 7.90 2.21
C ALA A 329 -0.48 8.71 2.32
N ALA A 330 -0.57 9.64 3.27
CA ALA A 330 -1.73 10.50 3.42
C ALA A 330 -1.95 11.41 2.18
N GLY A 331 -0.88 11.88 1.55
CA GLY A 331 -0.94 12.65 0.30
C GLY A 331 -1.45 11.84 -0.89
N TYR A 332 -1.31 10.51 -0.86
CA TYR A 332 -1.79 9.59 -1.91
C TYR A 332 -3.18 8.99 -1.60
N ALA A 333 -3.83 9.38 -0.49
CA ALA A 333 -5.16 8.87 -0.13
C ALA A 333 -6.21 9.29 -1.17
N ARG A 334 -6.89 8.29 -1.75
CA ARG A 334 -7.93 8.45 -2.76
C ARG A 334 -8.99 7.36 -2.64
#